data_d737b1502538bee542f26fc7b9ebf40c
#
_entry.id   d737b1502538bee542f26fc7b9ebf40c
#
_cell.length_a   1.000
_cell.length_b   1.000
_cell.length_c   1.000
_cell.angle_alpha   90.00
_cell.angle_beta   90.00
_cell.angle_gamma   90.00
#
_symmetry.space_group_name_H-M   'P 1'
#
loop_
_entity.id
_entity.type
_entity.pdbx_description
1 polymer ?
#
loop_
_entity_poly.entity_id
_entity_poly.type
_entity_poly.pdbx_seq_one_letter_code
_entity_poly.pdbx_strand_id
1 'polypeptide(L)'
;MESVIEKRQRLLGAATLFYEQPVQIVRGKGVLLYDQTGKEYIDMYNNVPCVGHANPGVVEAMSKQMSTLNVHSRYLHEGILEYAERLLALHHDGIESAVFACSGTEASEVALIMARAATGGRGIICSDATYHGNSTEVIKMTLAGRANTSTDSAFRAIPYPQKLRPLISGLDDESLCQLYLDEVKAAIDDFKQQEIPFA
;
A
#
# COMPACT_ATOMS: atom_id res chain seq x y z
N MET A 1 1.34 -10.24 -37.76
CA MET A 1 2.12 -10.48 -36.51
C MET A 1 1.26 -9.99 -35.37
N GLU A 2 1.02 -10.81 -34.37
CA GLU A 2 0.21 -10.48 -33.17
C GLU A 2 0.82 -9.25 -32.48
N SER A 3 0.00 -8.25 -32.15
CA SER A 3 0.46 -7.07 -31.40
C SER A 3 0.76 -7.40 -29.93
N VAL A 4 1.56 -6.57 -29.27
CA VAL A 4 1.87 -6.73 -27.82
C VAL A 4 0.58 -6.68 -26.97
N ILE A 5 -0.40 -5.86 -27.39
CA ILE A 5 -1.68 -5.74 -26.70
C ILE A 5 -2.50 -7.03 -26.84
N GLU A 6 -2.64 -7.56 -28.06
CA GLU A 6 -3.35 -8.83 -28.30
C GLU A 6 -2.70 -9.97 -27.53
N LYS A 7 -1.36 -10.07 -27.57
CA LYS A 7 -0.61 -11.05 -26.82
C LYS A 7 -0.85 -10.94 -25.29
N ARG A 8 -0.85 -9.70 -24.78
CA ARG A 8 -1.13 -9.45 -23.35
C ARG A 8 -2.54 -9.88 -22.98
N GLN A 9 -3.54 -9.53 -23.78
CA GLN A 9 -4.94 -9.92 -23.54
C GLN A 9 -5.10 -11.44 -23.52
N ARG A 10 -4.48 -12.11 -24.47
CA ARG A 10 -4.52 -13.58 -24.56
C ARG A 10 -3.83 -14.27 -23.39
N LEU A 11 -2.70 -13.74 -22.89
CA LEU A 11 -1.88 -14.37 -21.85
C LEU A 11 -2.26 -13.95 -20.43
N LEU A 12 -2.67 -12.69 -20.23
CA LEU A 12 -2.93 -12.09 -18.93
C LEU A 12 -4.41 -11.73 -18.73
N GLY A 13 -5.27 -12.06 -19.68
CA GLY A 13 -6.69 -11.71 -19.65
C GLY A 13 -6.94 -10.21 -19.82
N ALA A 14 -8.15 -9.78 -19.48
CA ALA A 14 -8.62 -8.40 -19.62
C ALA A 14 -8.15 -7.47 -18.48
N ALA A 15 -6.95 -7.68 -17.94
CA ALA A 15 -6.41 -6.81 -16.90
C ALA A 15 -6.32 -5.36 -17.39
N THR A 16 -6.86 -4.43 -16.61
CA THR A 16 -6.97 -3.01 -16.93
C THR A 16 -5.60 -2.40 -17.26
N LEU A 17 -5.58 -1.57 -18.29
CA LEU A 17 -4.46 -0.70 -18.63
C LEU A 17 -4.74 0.71 -18.08
N PHE A 18 -3.68 1.47 -17.81
CA PHE A 18 -3.85 2.83 -17.24
C PHE A 18 -4.37 3.86 -18.24
N TYR A 19 -4.14 3.64 -19.53
CA TYR A 19 -4.43 4.61 -20.58
C TYR A 19 -5.26 3.97 -21.69
N GLU A 20 -6.15 4.74 -22.30
CA GLU A 20 -6.90 4.33 -23.50
C GLU A 20 -5.97 3.93 -24.65
N GLN A 21 -4.87 4.70 -24.81
CA GLN A 21 -3.77 4.34 -25.70
C GLN A 21 -2.61 3.79 -24.88
N PRO A 22 -2.42 2.47 -24.87
CA PRO A 22 -1.39 1.84 -24.05
C PRO A 22 0.01 2.29 -24.43
N VAL A 23 0.83 2.57 -23.43
CA VAL A 23 2.24 2.95 -23.61
C VAL A 23 3.12 1.74 -23.30
N GLN A 24 3.99 1.38 -24.24
CA GLN A 24 4.97 0.31 -24.04
C GLN A 24 6.28 0.91 -23.50
N ILE A 25 6.47 0.86 -22.20
CA ILE A 25 7.70 1.30 -21.53
C ILE A 25 8.77 0.22 -21.66
N VAL A 26 9.97 0.62 -22.06
CA VAL A 26 11.11 -0.29 -22.28
C VAL A 26 12.31 0.03 -21.39
N ARG A 27 12.36 1.23 -20.78
CA ARG A 27 13.47 1.67 -19.94
C ARG A 27 13.02 2.72 -18.92
N GLY A 28 13.66 2.73 -17.76
CA GLY A 28 13.56 3.80 -16.77
C GLY A 28 14.94 4.27 -16.33
N LYS A 29 15.06 5.55 -15.96
CA LYS A 29 16.28 6.14 -15.36
C LYS A 29 15.90 7.33 -14.47
N GLY A 30 16.21 7.25 -13.20
CA GLY A 30 15.82 8.27 -12.23
C GLY A 30 14.29 8.43 -12.22
N VAL A 31 13.79 9.61 -12.52
CA VAL A 31 12.34 9.92 -12.58
C VAL A 31 11.74 9.76 -13.97
N LEU A 32 12.51 9.30 -14.95
CA LEU A 32 12.08 9.22 -16.34
C LEU A 32 11.82 7.78 -16.79
N LEU A 33 10.76 7.60 -17.56
CA LEU A 33 10.43 6.41 -18.31
C LEU A 33 10.59 6.68 -19.81
N TYR A 34 10.90 5.65 -20.56
CA TYR A 34 11.11 5.73 -22.01
C TYR A 34 10.32 4.64 -22.72
N ASP A 35 9.60 5.02 -23.77
CA ASP A 35 8.93 4.05 -24.63
C ASP A 35 9.87 3.48 -25.72
N GLN A 36 9.33 2.58 -26.53
CA GLN A 36 10.05 1.93 -27.61
C GLN A 36 10.54 2.89 -28.73
N THR A 37 9.96 4.10 -28.80
CA THR A 37 10.37 5.14 -29.77
C THR A 37 11.43 6.07 -29.19
N GLY A 38 11.74 5.94 -27.90
CA GLY A 38 12.66 6.81 -27.18
C GLY A 38 11.98 8.05 -26.58
N LYS A 39 10.66 8.18 -26.69
CA LYS A 39 9.92 9.28 -26.07
C LYS A 39 10.03 9.19 -24.55
N GLU A 40 10.28 10.32 -23.91
CA GLU A 40 10.41 10.47 -22.47
C GLU A 40 9.08 10.79 -21.80
N TYR A 41 8.88 10.21 -20.60
CA TYR A 41 7.75 10.47 -19.72
C TYR A 41 8.27 10.68 -18.31
N ILE A 42 7.75 11.67 -17.59
CA ILE A 42 8.00 11.82 -16.17
C ILE A 42 7.11 10.81 -15.42
N ASP A 43 7.72 9.97 -14.61
CA ASP A 43 7.00 8.99 -13.80
C ASP A 43 6.38 9.67 -12.57
N MET A 44 5.06 9.82 -12.59
CA MET A 44 4.27 10.38 -11.49
C MET A 44 3.43 9.31 -10.80
N TYR A 45 3.65 8.03 -11.11
CA TYR A 45 2.82 6.95 -10.59
C TYR A 45 3.60 5.88 -9.82
N ASN A 46 4.74 5.38 -10.36
CA ASN A 46 5.43 4.25 -9.76
C ASN A 46 6.14 4.66 -8.47
N ASN A 47 5.64 4.17 -7.34
CA ASN A 47 6.17 4.46 -6.00
C ASN A 47 7.18 3.42 -5.49
N VAL A 48 7.27 2.24 -6.13
CA VAL A 48 8.21 1.18 -5.73
C VAL A 48 9.68 1.62 -5.90
N PRO A 49 10.10 2.23 -7.04
CA PRO A 49 11.46 2.74 -7.17
C PRO A 49 11.61 4.11 -6.48
N CYS A 50 11.44 4.19 -5.17
CA CYS A 50 11.41 5.43 -4.39
C CYS A 50 12.70 6.28 -4.50
N VAL A 51 13.83 5.69 -4.88
CA VAL A 51 15.09 6.39 -5.19
C VAL A 51 15.38 6.51 -6.68
N GLY A 52 14.37 6.28 -7.51
CA GLY A 52 14.41 6.36 -8.96
C GLY A 52 14.73 5.03 -9.66
N HIS A 53 14.29 4.96 -10.92
CA HIS A 53 14.52 3.80 -11.79
C HIS A 53 16.01 3.57 -12.04
N ALA A 54 16.41 2.30 -12.03
CA ALA A 54 17.79 1.86 -12.28
C ALA A 54 18.85 2.61 -11.45
N ASN A 55 18.54 2.88 -10.19
CA ASN A 55 19.50 3.51 -9.27
C ASN A 55 20.76 2.62 -9.14
N PRO A 56 21.96 3.16 -9.49
CA PRO A 56 23.17 2.34 -9.55
C PRO A 56 23.57 1.74 -8.20
N GLY A 57 23.37 2.46 -7.09
CA GLY A 57 23.69 1.95 -5.76
C GLY A 57 22.81 0.78 -5.35
N VAL A 58 21.50 0.84 -5.70
CA VAL A 58 20.57 -0.29 -5.46
C VAL A 58 20.95 -1.49 -6.32
N VAL A 59 21.23 -1.27 -7.61
CA VAL A 59 21.63 -2.35 -8.53
C VAL A 59 22.92 -3.03 -8.06
N GLU A 60 23.93 -2.27 -7.65
CA GLU A 60 25.17 -2.79 -7.13
C GLU A 60 24.98 -3.60 -5.86
N ALA A 61 24.26 -3.05 -4.87
CA ALA A 61 24.02 -3.72 -3.59
C ALA A 61 23.25 -5.04 -3.77
N MET A 62 22.20 -5.03 -4.59
CA MET A 62 21.43 -6.22 -4.90
C MET A 62 22.27 -7.27 -5.64
N SER A 63 23.03 -6.87 -6.65
CA SER A 63 23.90 -7.79 -7.41
C SER A 63 24.95 -8.43 -6.53
N LYS A 64 25.58 -7.65 -5.63
CA LYS A 64 26.55 -8.14 -4.65
C LYS A 64 25.90 -9.16 -3.71
N GLN A 65 24.74 -8.85 -3.13
CA GLN A 65 24.07 -9.76 -2.21
C GLN A 65 23.64 -11.04 -2.90
N MET A 66 23.05 -10.95 -4.09
CA MET A 66 22.60 -12.13 -4.86
C MET A 66 23.75 -13.04 -5.27
N SER A 67 24.94 -12.48 -5.57
CA SER A 67 26.15 -13.27 -5.89
C SER A 67 26.82 -13.85 -4.65
N THR A 68 26.45 -13.41 -3.45
CA THR A 68 27.07 -13.84 -2.19
C THR A 68 26.21 -14.89 -1.49
N LEU A 69 24.95 -14.57 -1.22
CA LEU A 69 24.09 -15.41 -0.41
C LEU A 69 22.61 -15.03 -0.58
N ASN A 70 21.78 -16.05 -0.77
CA ASN A 70 20.32 -15.96 -0.68
C ASN A 70 19.81 -17.12 0.18
N VAL A 71 19.42 -16.83 1.43
CA VAL A 71 19.01 -17.83 2.41
C VAL A 71 17.66 -17.48 3.03
N HIS A 72 17.04 -18.48 3.63
CA HIS A 72 15.80 -18.30 4.38
C HIS A 72 16.01 -17.42 5.62
N SER A 73 15.02 -16.61 5.98
CA SER A 73 15.04 -15.67 7.12
C SER A 73 15.27 -16.32 8.51
N ARG A 74 15.19 -17.65 8.59
CA ARG A 74 15.53 -18.40 9.83
C ARG A 74 17.02 -18.60 10.07
N TYR A 75 17.88 -18.26 9.09
CA TYR A 75 19.30 -18.18 9.30
C TYR A 75 19.68 -16.79 9.83
N LEU A 76 20.68 -16.74 10.72
CA LEU A 76 21.19 -15.46 11.20
C LEU A 76 21.93 -14.74 10.07
N HIS A 77 21.62 -13.45 9.90
CA HIS A 77 22.25 -12.61 8.89
C HIS A 77 22.34 -11.17 9.41
N GLU A 78 23.55 -10.67 9.57
CA GLU A 78 23.82 -9.34 10.15
C GLU A 78 23.13 -8.20 9.38
N GLY A 79 23.15 -8.25 8.05
CA GLY A 79 22.54 -7.19 7.22
C GLY A 79 21.05 -6.99 7.44
N ILE A 80 20.30 -8.04 7.81
CA ILE A 80 18.88 -7.91 8.16
C ILE A 80 18.72 -7.19 9.50
N LEU A 81 19.56 -7.54 10.47
CA LEU A 81 19.54 -6.91 11.80
C LEU A 81 19.93 -5.44 11.73
N GLU A 82 21.02 -5.12 11.03
CA GLU A 82 21.43 -3.73 10.77
C GLU A 82 20.33 -2.91 10.11
N TYR A 83 19.66 -3.49 9.10
CA TYR A 83 18.54 -2.80 8.45
C TYR A 83 17.36 -2.58 9.41
N ALA A 84 17.02 -3.60 10.22
CA ALA A 84 15.96 -3.47 11.22
C ALA A 84 16.27 -2.38 12.25
N GLU A 85 17.49 -2.35 12.80
CA GLU A 85 17.93 -1.31 13.74
C GLU A 85 17.81 0.09 13.13
N ARG A 86 18.30 0.29 11.91
CA ARG A 86 18.23 1.58 11.22
C ARG A 86 16.79 1.99 10.91
N LEU A 87 15.93 1.05 10.57
CA LEU A 87 14.51 1.31 10.31
C LEU A 87 13.79 1.72 11.59
N LEU A 88 13.99 0.96 12.68
CA LEU A 88 13.34 1.22 13.96
C LEU A 88 13.79 2.56 14.57
N ALA A 89 15.05 2.95 14.39
CA ALA A 89 15.57 4.24 14.85
C ALA A 89 14.90 5.47 14.18
N LEU A 90 14.15 5.29 13.09
CA LEU A 90 13.37 6.34 12.43
C LEU A 90 11.95 6.48 12.99
N HIS A 91 11.53 5.56 13.84
CA HIS A 91 10.21 5.58 14.45
C HIS A 91 10.23 6.20 15.86
N HIS A 92 9.05 6.50 16.38
CA HIS A 92 8.89 6.98 17.75
C HIS A 92 9.13 5.87 18.77
N ASP A 93 9.37 6.25 20.01
CA ASP A 93 9.57 5.32 21.13
C ASP A 93 8.41 4.33 21.26
N GLY A 94 8.74 3.08 21.60
CA GLY A 94 7.79 1.99 21.73
C GLY A 94 7.64 1.08 20.51
N ILE A 95 8.25 1.45 19.35
CA ILE A 95 8.37 0.56 18.19
C ILE A 95 9.73 -0.14 18.25
N GLU A 96 9.73 -1.39 18.72
CA GLU A 96 10.95 -2.14 19.05
C GLU A 96 11.21 -3.33 18.13
N SER A 97 10.27 -3.65 17.24
CA SER A 97 10.37 -4.83 16.37
C SER A 97 9.85 -4.55 14.98
N ALA A 98 10.43 -5.21 13.98
CA ALA A 98 10.00 -5.14 12.59
C ALA A 98 9.71 -6.53 12.03
N VAL A 99 8.64 -6.63 11.24
CA VAL A 99 8.32 -7.84 10.46
C VAL A 99 8.46 -7.50 8.99
N PHE A 100 9.29 -8.26 8.29
CA PHE A 100 9.50 -8.11 6.85
C PHE A 100 8.62 -9.07 6.08
N ALA A 101 7.98 -8.59 5.03
CA ALA A 101 7.09 -9.34 4.16
C ALA A 101 7.50 -9.18 2.69
N CYS A 102 7.01 -10.07 1.82
CA CYS A 102 7.33 -10.05 0.38
C CYS A 102 6.50 -9.02 -0.41
N SER A 103 5.42 -8.52 0.17
CA SER A 103 4.53 -7.55 -0.47
C SER A 103 3.77 -6.71 0.56
N GLY A 104 3.25 -5.56 0.14
CA GLY A 104 2.35 -4.74 0.96
C GLY A 104 1.06 -5.49 1.35
N THR A 105 0.55 -6.36 0.48
CA THR A 105 -0.59 -7.22 0.81
C THR A 105 -0.29 -8.14 1.99
N GLU A 106 0.86 -8.81 1.96
CA GLU A 106 1.29 -9.69 3.05
C GLU A 106 1.56 -8.91 4.34
N ALA A 107 2.21 -7.76 4.26
CA ALA A 107 2.43 -6.90 5.41
C ALA A 107 1.11 -6.44 6.06
N SER A 108 0.12 -6.06 5.27
CA SER A 108 -1.22 -5.69 5.75
C SER A 108 -1.95 -6.87 6.37
N GLU A 109 -1.83 -8.07 5.78
CA GLU A 109 -2.42 -9.30 6.32
C GLU A 109 -1.82 -9.66 7.69
N VAL A 110 -0.50 -9.60 7.82
CA VAL A 110 0.21 -9.84 9.08
C VAL A 110 -0.20 -8.81 10.14
N ALA A 111 -0.31 -7.54 9.75
CA ALA A 111 -0.77 -6.47 10.67
C ALA A 111 -2.18 -6.74 11.21
N LEU A 112 -3.11 -7.16 10.35
CA LEU A 112 -4.47 -7.53 10.77
C LEU A 112 -4.47 -8.73 11.73
N ILE A 113 -3.67 -9.76 11.43
CA ILE A 113 -3.51 -10.94 12.31
C ILE A 113 -2.99 -10.52 13.68
N MET A 114 -1.94 -9.70 13.72
CA MET A 114 -1.33 -9.23 14.96
C MET A 114 -2.28 -8.34 15.78
N ALA A 115 -2.96 -7.40 15.14
CA ALA A 115 -3.94 -6.53 15.81
C ALA A 115 -5.07 -7.36 16.45
N ARG A 116 -5.66 -8.28 15.70
CA ARG A 116 -6.71 -9.17 16.21
C ARG A 116 -6.24 -10.09 17.33
N ALA A 117 -5.02 -10.61 17.24
CA ALA A 117 -4.44 -11.46 18.28
C ALA A 117 -4.19 -10.68 19.59
N ALA A 118 -3.76 -9.42 19.48
CA ALA A 118 -3.46 -8.57 20.61
C ALA A 118 -4.72 -8.03 21.31
N THR A 119 -5.78 -7.71 20.57
CA THR A 119 -6.97 -7.04 21.08
C THR A 119 -8.17 -7.97 21.30
N GLY A 120 -8.21 -9.13 20.62
CA GLY A 120 -9.40 -9.95 20.50
C GLY A 120 -10.50 -9.33 19.64
N GLY A 121 -10.26 -8.14 19.08
CA GLY A 121 -11.18 -7.42 18.23
C GLY A 121 -11.14 -7.91 16.78
N ARG A 122 -12.17 -7.55 16.02
CA ARG A 122 -12.26 -7.85 14.58
C ARG A 122 -12.64 -6.65 13.72
N GLY A 123 -13.18 -5.60 14.35
CA GLY A 123 -13.57 -4.37 13.65
C GLY A 123 -12.35 -3.57 13.18
N ILE A 124 -12.35 -3.13 11.93
CA ILE A 124 -11.27 -2.39 11.30
C ILE A 124 -11.82 -1.11 10.70
N ILE A 125 -11.19 0.01 11.00
CA ILE A 125 -11.45 1.30 10.36
C ILE A 125 -10.37 1.55 9.32
N CYS A 126 -10.77 1.92 8.12
CA CYS A 126 -9.87 2.27 7.02
C CYS A 126 -10.37 3.53 6.31
N SER A 127 -9.54 4.11 5.44
CA SER A 127 -9.97 5.22 4.58
C SER A 127 -10.74 4.72 3.36
N ASP A 128 -11.67 5.52 2.85
CA ASP A 128 -12.45 5.26 1.63
C ASP A 128 -11.63 5.32 0.33
N ALA A 129 -10.48 6.01 0.36
CA ALA A 129 -9.60 6.21 -0.79
C ALA A 129 -8.33 5.35 -0.69
N THR A 130 -8.47 4.02 -0.56
CA THR A 130 -7.34 3.13 -0.28
C THR A 130 -7.25 1.94 -1.22
N TYR A 131 -6.01 1.44 -1.34
CA TYR A 131 -5.68 0.11 -1.83
C TYR A 131 -4.65 -0.51 -0.90
N HIS A 132 -5.02 -1.58 -0.22
CA HIS A 132 -4.16 -2.27 0.75
C HIS A 132 -3.63 -3.61 0.23
N GLY A 133 -4.21 -4.13 -0.83
CA GLY A 133 -3.82 -5.42 -1.41
C GLY A 133 -5.03 -6.24 -1.86
N ASN A 134 -4.78 -7.48 -2.30
CA ASN A 134 -5.76 -8.34 -2.96
C ASN A 134 -6.03 -9.67 -2.22
N SER A 135 -5.49 -9.88 -1.02
CA SER A 135 -5.87 -11.05 -0.22
C SER A 135 -7.31 -10.93 0.28
N THR A 136 -7.90 -12.05 0.67
CA THR A 136 -9.34 -12.11 1.04
C THR A 136 -9.69 -11.17 2.19
N GLU A 137 -8.82 -10.99 3.17
CA GLU A 137 -9.08 -10.07 4.28
C GLU A 137 -8.71 -8.62 3.92
N VAL A 138 -7.54 -8.41 3.35
CA VAL A 138 -7.03 -7.06 3.05
C VAL A 138 -7.89 -6.33 2.00
N ILE A 139 -8.45 -7.05 1.01
CA ILE A 139 -9.32 -6.44 0.01
C ILE A 139 -10.61 -5.85 0.62
N LYS A 140 -11.06 -6.34 1.76
CA LYS A 140 -12.25 -5.83 2.46
C LYS A 140 -12.07 -4.36 2.86
N MET A 141 -10.86 -3.93 3.21
CA MET A 141 -10.56 -2.51 3.47
C MET A 141 -10.74 -1.66 2.21
N THR A 142 -10.28 -2.13 1.06
CA THR A 142 -10.47 -1.44 -0.21
C THR A 142 -11.96 -1.39 -0.62
N LEU A 143 -12.70 -2.48 -0.36
CA LEU A 143 -14.12 -2.57 -0.71
C LEU A 143 -15.00 -1.77 0.26
N ALA A 144 -14.64 -1.63 1.52
CA ALA A 144 -15.38 -0.85 2.50
C ALA A 144 -15.56 0.63 2.08
N GLY A 145 -14.55 1.20 1.38
CA GLY A 145 -14.61 2.56 0.84
C GLY A 145 -15.41 2.70 -0.46
N ARG A 146 -15.85 1.59 -1.07
CA ARG A 146 -16.62 1.61 -2.32
C ARG A 146 -18.09 1.40 -2.04
N ALA A 147 -18.93 2.33 -2.49
CA ALA A 147 -20.38 2.22 -2.33
C ALA A 147 -20.89 0.86 -2.84
N ASN A 148 -21.68 0.18 -2.01
CA ASN A 148 -22.36 -1.08 -2.33
C ASN A 148 -21.47 -2.31 -2.60
N THR A 149 -20.19 -2.31 -2.20
CA THR A 149 -19.29 -3.45 -2.48
C THR A 149 -18.87 -4.23 -1.23
N SER A 150 -18.88 -3.63 -0.03
CA SER A 150 -18.56 -4.33 1.21
C SER A 150 -19.82 -4.86 1.86
N THR A 151 -19.85 -6.17 2.09
CA THR A 151 -20.89 -6.86 2.88
C THR A 151 -20.39 -7.26 4.27
N ASP A 152 -19.11 -7.01 4.58
CA ASP A 152 -18.52 -7.42 5.85
C ASP A 152 -18.69 -6.32 6.90
N SER A 153 -19.51 -6.61 7.93
CA SER A 153 -19.82 -5.71 9.03
C SER A 153 -18.61 -5.38 9.91
N ALA A 154 -17.49 -6.08 9.75
CA ALA A 154 -16.28 -5.82 10.51
C ALA A 154 -15.40 -4.71 9.92
N PHE A 155 -15.77 -4.11 8.79
CA PHE A 155 -14.98 -3.06 8.15
C PHE A 155 -15.79 -1.78 8.00
N ARG A 156 -15.19 -0.64 8.37
CA ARG A 156 -15.76 0.70 8.16
C ARG A 156 -14.77 1.56 7.42
N ALA A 157 -15.24 2.24 6.39
CA ALA A 157 -14.46 3.27 5.72
C ALA A 157 -14.87 4.65 6.24
N ILE A 158 -13.86 5.47 6.49
CA ILE A 158 -14.02 6.89 6.77
C ILE A 158 -13.49 7.71 5.61
N PRO A 159 -13.98 8.94 5.40
CA PRO A 159 -13.46 9.82 4.36
C PRO A 159 -11.97 10.09 4.54
N TYR A 160 -11.20 10.06 3.45
CA TYR A 160 -9.76 10.37 3.49
C TYR A 160 -9.52 11.82 3.88
N PRO A 161 -8.78 12.11 4.97
CA PRO A 161 -8.51 13.47 5.40
C PRO A 161 -7.70 14.24 4.36
N GLN A 162 -8.25 15.34 3.82
CA GLN A 162 -7.60 16.14 2.79
C GLN A 162 -8.06 17.59 2.81
N LYS A 163 -7.14 18.51 2.46
CA LYS A 163 -7.41 19.95 2.35
C LYS A 163 -7.81 20.38 0.95
N LEU A 164 -7.35 19.66 -0.08
CA LEU A 164 -7.56 20.07 -1.47
C LEU A 164 -9.02 19.89 -1.93
N ARG A 165 -9.64 18.80 -1.52
CA ARG A 165 -11.05 18.49 -1.78
C ARG A 165 -11.71 18.01 -0.48
N PRO A 166 -11.88 18.92 0.50
CA PRO A 166 -12.40 18.56 1.80
C PRO A 166 -13.87 18.15 1.73
N LEU A 167 -14.36 17.43 2.73
CA LEU A 167 -15.78 17.08 2.88
C LEU A 167 -16.68 18.32 2.87
N ILE A 168 -16.24 19.39 3.53
CA ILE A 168 -16.91 20.69 3.59
C ILE A 168 -15.88 21.76 3.25
N SER A 169 -16.15 22.53 2.19
CA SER A 169 -15.30 23.64 1.78
C SER A 169 -15.50 24.87 2.66
N GLY A 170 -14.43 25.66 2.83
CA GLY A 170 -14.49 26.93 3.55
C GLY A 170 -14.31 26.83 5.06
N LEU A 171 -14.03 25.67 5.60
CA LEU A 171 -13.64 25.50 7.00
C LEU A 171 -12.16 25.87 7.18
N ASP A 172 -11.82 26.39 8.37
CA ASP A 172 -10.43 26.48 8.81
C ASP A 172 -9.84 25.09 9.11
N ASP A 173 -8.53 25.02 9.31
CA ASP A 173 -7.81 23.77 9.53
C ASP A 173 -8.27 23.03 10.78
N GLU A 174 -8.62 23.74 11.85
CA GLU A 174 -9.06 23.13 13.12
C GLU A 174 -10.45 22.52 12.97
N SER A 175 -11.39 23.27 12.41
CA SER A 175 -12.75 22.78 12.11
C SER A 175 -12.76 21.61 11.15
N LEU A 176 -11.88 21.66 10.13
CA LEU A 176 -11.74 20.55 9.17
C LEU A 176 -11.15 19.30 9.83
N CYS A 177 -10.14 19.46 10.70
CA CYS A 177 -9.58 18.35 11.47
C CYS A 177 -10.64 17.73 12.37
N GLN A 178 -11.41 18.56 13.08
CA GLN A 178 -12.49 18.07 13.95
C GLN A 178 -13.55 17.30 13.15
N LEU A 179 -13.93 17.76 11.96
CA LEU A 179 -14.87 17.07 11.09
C LEU A 179 -14.40 15.64 10.76
N TYR A 180 -13.14 15.46 10.36
CA TYR A 180 -12.60 14.12 10.08
C TYR A 180 -12.46 13.26 11.34
N LEU A 181 -12.16 13.85 12.50
CA LEU A 181 -12.15 13.13 13.76
C LEU A 181 -13.56 12.64 14.16
N ASP A 182 -14.58 13.40 13.85
CA ASP A 182 -15.97 13.00 14.13
C ASP A 182 -16.41 11.82 13.26
N GLU A 183 -15.91 11.70 12.02
CA GLU A 183 -16.11 10.51 11.18
C GLU A 183 -15.47 9.24 11.82
N VAL A 184 -14.28 9.37 12.41
CA VAL A 184 -13.65 8.27 13.16
C VAL A 184 -14.49 7.88 14.37
N LYS A 185 -14.96 8.87 15.15
CA LYS A 185 -15.83 8.61 16.32
C LYS A 185 -17.12 7.94 15.91
N ALA A 186 -17.76 8.39 14.83
CA ALA A 186 -18.98 7.80 14.30
C ALA A 186 -18.77 6.31 13.92
N ALA A 187 -17.64 5.97 13.28
CA ALA A 187 -17.30 4.59 12.97
C ALA A 187 -17.09 3.73 14.22
N ILE A 188 -16.44 4.27 15.27
CA ILE A 188 -16.26 3.61 16.55
C ILE A 188 -17.62 3.38 17.25
N ASP A 189 -18.49 4.36 17.25
CA ASP A 189 -19.79 4.26 17.90
C ASP A 189 -20.72 3.29 17.16
N ASP A 190 -20.62 3.22 15.84
CA ASP A 190 -21.35 2.20 15.06
C ASP A 190 -20.86 0.78 15.39
N PHE A 191 -19.57 0.55 15.55
CA PHE A 191 -19.06 -0.73 16.03
C PHE A 191 -19.58 -1.09 17.44
N LYS A 192 -19.63 -0.11 18.36
CA LYS A 192 -20.19 -0.34 19.70
C LYS A 192 -21.68 -0.70 19.66
N GLN A 193 -22.47 0.01 18.83
CA GLN A 193 -23.90 -0.27 18.66
C GLN A 193 -24.16 -1.67 18.09
N GLN A 194 -23.28 -2.15 17.22
CA GLN A 194 -23.35 -3.48 16.63
C GLN A 194 -22.66 -4.58 17.47
N GLU A 195 -22.15 -4.25 18.63
CA GLU A 195 -21.41 -5.15 19.52
C GLU A 195 -20.21 -5.82 18.82
N ILE A 196 -19.53 -5.08 17.91
CA ILE A 196 -18.35 -5.53 17.20
C ILE A 196 -17.11 -4.98 17.91
N PRO A 197 -16.33 -5.81 18.63
CA PRO A 197 -15.09 -5.35 19.22
C PRO A 197 -14.10 -5.01 18.08
N PHE A 198 -13.47 -3.85 18.16
CA PHE A 198 -12.49 -3.43 17.15
C PHE A 198 -11.06 -3.71 17.60
N ALA A 199 -10.19 -3.97 16.58
CA ALA A 199 -8.80 -4.32 16.74
C ALA A 199 -7.89 -3.08 16.69
#